data_2ac84f9baf3752eca7d57848b9358b71
#
_entry.id   2ac84f9baf3752eca7d57848b9358b71
#
_cell.length_a   1.000
_cell.length_b   1.000
_cell.length_c   1.000
_cell.angle_alpha   90.00
_cell.angle_beta   90.00
_cell.angle_gamma   90.00
#
_symmetry.space_group_name_H-M   'P 1'
#
loop_
_entity.id
_entity.type
_entity.pdbx_description
1 polymer ?
#
loop_
_entity_poly.entity_id
_entity_poly.type
_entity_poly.pdbx_seq_one_letter_code
_entity_poly.pdbx_strand_id
1 'polypeptide(L)'
;MRARDVQFLTRQVEVAAKASPAYFETILRGRLRDLLVEKVSLETGMEKESVKRTLADGNLGPRLLKDLEIYKLLYYSPPRGAEARLQLLRRIIDRIEGWKN
;
A
#
# COMPACT_ATOMS: atom_id res chain seq x y z
N MET A 1 10.08 -2.49 -8.49
CA MET A 1 10.31 -1.88 -7.17
C MET A 1 11.61 -2.43 -6.58
N ARG A 2 12.41 -1.58 -5.99
CA ARG A 2 13.71 -1.97 -5.43
C ARG A 2 13.56 -2.41 -3.98
N ALA A 3 14.29 -3.45 -3.56
CA ALA A 3 14.30 -3.92 -2.19
C ALA A 3 14.72 -2.83 -1.19
N ARG A 4 15.60 -1.93 -1.61
CA ARG A 4 16.08 -0.78 -0.84
C ARG A 4 14.91 0.13 -0.42
N ASP A 5 13.99 0.42 -1.35
CA ASP A 5 12.84 1.28 -1.09
C ASP A 5 11.88 0.63 -0.09
N VAL A 6 11.70 -0.68 -0.20
CA VAL A 6 10.86 -1.44 0.73
C VAL A 6 11.45 -1.44 2.13
N GLN A 7 12.77 -1.63 2.26
CA GLN A 7 13.44 -1.61 3.57
C GLN A 7 13.34 -0.24 4.24
N PHE A 8 13.53 0.82 3.47
CA PHE A 8 13.39 2.19 3.98
C PHE A 8 11.95 2.43 4.49
N LEU A 9 10.96 2.02 3.70
CA LEU A 9 9.56 2.14 4.10
C LEU A 9 9.23 1.33 5.35
N THR A 10 9.80 0.14 5.50
CA THR A 10 9.56 -0.69 6.67
C THR A 10 9.98 0.04 7.95
N ARG A 11 11.14 0.71 7.93
CA ARG A 11 11.59 1.52 9.07
C ARG A 11 10.64 2.69 9.35
N GLN A 12 10.20 3.38 8.31
CA GLN A 12 9.24 4.48 8.46
C GLN A 12 7.91 4.00 9.02
N VAL A 13 7.46 2.83 8.59
CA VAL A 13 6.24 2.21 9.10
C VAL A 13 6.33 1.94 10.59
N GLU A 14 7.45 1.39 11.06
CA GLU A 14 7.64 1.09 12.47
C GLU A 14 7.62 2.36 13.33
N VAL A 15 8.26 3.42 12.86
CA VAL A 15 8.26 4.70 13.56
C VAL A 15 6.86 5.31 13.54
N ALA A 16 6.22 5.33 12.39
CA ALA A 16 4.90 5.95 12.21
C ALA A 16 3.81 5.25 13.00
N ALA A 17 3.84 3.92 13.07
CA ALA A 17 2.85 3.16 13.82
C ALA A 17 2.89 3.48 15.32
N LYS A 18 4.06 3.88 15.83
CA LYS A 18 4.25 4.28 17.22
C LYS A 18 3.99 5.77 17.45
N ALA A 19 4.09 6.58 16.40
CA ALA A 19 4.03 8.04 16.51
C ALA A 19 2.59 8.57 16.57
N SER A 20 1.84 8.50 15.48
CA SER A 20 0.47 8.99 15.48
C SER A 20 -0.36 8.40 14.34
N PRO A 21 -1.69 8.25 14.56
CA PRO A 21 -2.60 7.86 13.47
C PRO A 21 -2.66 8.88 12.33
N ALA A 22 -2.48 10.17 12.64
CA ALA A 22 -2.52 11.23 11.63
C ALA A 22 -1.37 11.10 10.63
N TYR A 23 -0.17 10.79 11.09
CA TYR A 23 0.98 10.58 10.21
C TYR A 23 0.72 9.41 9.28
N PHE A 24 0.17 8.31 9.81
CA PHE A 24 -0.19 7.16 9.00
C PHE A 24 -1.17 7.54 7.90
N GLU A 25 -2.25 8.23 8.25
CA GLU A 25 -3.31 8.59 7.31
C GLU A 25 -2.84 9.53 6.21
N THR A 26 -2.06 10.55 6.56
CA THR A 26 -1.75 11.64 5.64
C THR A 26 -0.52 11.37 4.78
N ILE A 27 0.46 10.65 5.29
CA ILE A 27 1.76 10.50 4.62
C ILE A 27 2.03 9.05 4.21
N LEU A 28 1.98 8.14 5.16
CA LEU A 28 2.43 6.77 4.92
C LEU A 28 1.54 6.03 3.93
N ARG A 29 0.23 6.17 4.06
CA ARG A 29 -0.72 5.54 3.13
C ARG A 29 -0.49 6.01 1.70
N GLY A 30 -0.26 7.30 1.53
CA GLY A 30 0.04 7.86 0.21
C GLY A 30 1.27 7.25 -0.41
N ARG A 31 2.33 7.08 0.36
CA ARG A 31 3.55 6.44 -0.11
C ARG A 31 3.35 4.98 -0.47
N LEU A 32 2.59 4.26 0.33
CA LEU A 32 2.28 2.85 0.04
C LEU A 32 1.44 2.71 -1.23
N ARG A 33 0.48 3.62 -1.44
CA ARG A 33 -0.30 3.65 -2.68
C ARG A 33 0.59 3.91 -3.89
N ASP A 34 1.54 4.83 -3.78
CA ASP A 34 2.47 5.14 -4.87
C ASP A 34 3.34 3.93 -5.21
N LEU A 35 3.83 3.21 -4.21
CA LEU A 35 4.59 1.98 -4.43
C LEU A 35 3.75 0.90 -5.09
N LEU A 36 2.50 0.76 -4.68
CA LEU A 36 1.59 -0.20 -5.29
C LEU A 36 1.32 0.15 -6.74
N VAL A 37 1.06 1.42 -7.04
CA VAL A 37 0.87 1.90 -8.41
C VAL A 37 2.08 1.56 -9.27
N GLU A 38 3.28 1.83 -8.76
CA GLU A 38 4.51 1.52 -9.47
C GLU A 38 4.65 0.03 -9.75
N LYS A 39 4.39 -0.80 -8.74
CA LYS A 39 4.47 -2.27 -8.89
C LYS A 39 3.45 -2.79 -9.89
N VAL A 40 2.21 -2.34 -9.81
CA VAL A 40 1.16 -2.76 -10.74
C VAL A 40 1.49 -2.31 -12.16
N SER A 41 1.97 -1.08 -12.33
CA SER A 41 2.40 -0.56 -13.63
C SER A 41 3.49 -1.44 -14.25
N LEU A 42 4.50 -1.81 -13.46
CA LEU A 42 5.60 -2.66 -13.93
C LEU A 42 5.11 -4.06 -14.32
N GLU A 43 4.22 -4.65 -13.54
CA GLU A 43 3.76 -6.01 -13.78
C GLU A 43 2.74 -6.12 -14.92
N THR A 44 1.94 -5.08 -15.14
CA THR A 44 0.87 -5.11 -16.15
C THR A 44 1.22 -4.41 -17.45
N GLY A 45 2.21 -3.52 -17.43
CA GLY A 45 2.51 -2.64 -18.56
C GLY A 45 1.57 -1.45 -18.68
N MET A 46 0.63 -1.28 -17.75
CA MET A 46 -0.27 -0.13 -17.74
C MET A 46 0.47 1.15 -17.34
N GLU A 47 0.03 2.29 -17.84
CA GLU A 47 0.56 3.59 -17.42
C GLU A 47 0.16 3.87 -15.97
N LYS A 48 1.06 4.54 -15.22
CA LYS A 48 0.83 4.85 -13.80
C LYS A 48 -0.46 5.62 -13.58
N GLU A 49 -0.78 6.58 -14.43
CA GLU A 49 -2.02 7.37 -14.30
C GLU A 49 -3.27 6.50 -14.48
N SER A 50 -3.21 5.54 -15.41
CA SER A 50 -4.30 4.58 -15.59
C SER A 50 -4.45 3.68 -14.38
N VAL A 51 -3.34 3.22 -13.80
CA VAL A 51 -3.36 2.41 -12.58
C VAL A 51 -3.97 3.19 -11.42
N LYS A 52 -3.56 4.44 -11.23
CA LYS A 52 -4.10 5.30 -10.16
C LYS A 52 -5.61 5.45 -10.26
N ARG A 53 -6.11 5.75 -11.46
CA ARG A 53 -7.55 5.90 -11.69
C ARG A 53 -8.32 4.62 -11.44
N THR A 54 -7.77 3.50 -11.92
CA THR A 54 -8.40 2.20 -11.72
C THR A 54 -8.45 1.83 -10.23
N LEU A 55 -7.36 2.03 -9.50
CA LEU A 55 -7.31 1.71 -8.08
C LEU A 55 -8.20 2.62 -7.24
N ALA A 56 -8.45 3.84 -7.68
CA ALA A 56 -9.37 4.75 -6.99
C ALA A 56 -10.83 4.36 -7.18
N ASP A 57 -11.14 3.53 -8.17
CA ASP A 57 -12.49 3.05 -8.43
C ASP A 57 -12.81 1.87 -7.50
N GLY A 58 -13.92 1.97 -6.74
CA GLY A 58 -14.30 0.95 -5.77
C GLY A 58 -14.65 -0.41 -6.36
N ASN A 59 -14.95 -0.46 -7.65
CA ASN A 59 -15.27 -1.72 -8.35
C ASN A 59 -14.07 -2.26 -9.12
N LEU A 60 -13.36 -1.39 -9.83
CA LEU A 60 -12.25 -1.80 -10.69
C LEU A 60 -10.95 -2.03 -9.91
N GLY A 61 -10.74 -1.28 -8.83
CA GLY A 61 -9.54 -1.40 -8.01
C GLY A 61 -9.33 -2.82 -7.46
N PRO A 62 -10.32 -3.38 -6.75
CA PRO A 62 -10.19 -4.75 -6.24
C PRO A 62 -9.99 -5.79 -7.34
N ARG A 63 -10.61 -5.58 -8.50
CA ARG A 63 -10.47 -6.51 -9.64
C ARG A 63 -9.07 -6.49 -10.21
N LEU A 64 -8.48 -5.30 -10.32
CA LEU A 64 -7.11 -5.17 -10.82
C LEU A 64 -6.11 -5.79 -9.86
N LEU A 65 -6.23 -5.51 -8.57
CA LEU A 65 -5.28 -6.01 -7.57
C LEU A 65 -5.41 -7.50 -7.31
N LYS A 66 -6.64 -8.04 -7.36
CA LYS A 66 -6.92 -9.43 -6.98
C LYS A 66 -6.50 -9.74 -5.55
N ASP A 67 -6.30 -8.71 -4.72
CA ASP A 67 -5.91 -8.81 -3.33
C ASP A 67 -6.73 -7.80 -2.51
N LEU A 68 -7.81 -8.28 -1.95
CA LEU A 68 -8.75 -7.45 -1.21
C LEU A 68 -8.15 -6.89 0.07
N GLU A 69 -7.21 -7.60 0.68
CA GLU A 69 -6.57 -7.15 1.92
C GLU A 69 -5.71 -5.90 1.69
N ILE A 70 -4.89 -5.89 0.64
CA ILE A 70 -4.12 -4.70 0.26
C ILE A 70 -5.07 -3.55 -0.04
N TYR A 71 -6.12 -3.83 -0.81
CA TYR A 71 -7.07 -2.80 -1.20
C TYR A 71 -7.74 -2.16 0.02
N LYS A 72 -8.25 -2.98 0.92
CA LYS A 72 -8.91 -2.49 2.13
C LYS A 72 -7.99 -1.63 2.98
N LEU A 73 -6.76 -2.05 3.16
CA LEU A 73 -5.84 -1.31 4.01
C LEU A 73 -5.44 0.03 3.42
N LEU A 74 -5.27 0.11 2.11
CA LEU A 74 -4.81 1.34 1.46
C LEU A 74 -5.94 2.32 1.14
N TYR A 75 -7.17 1.86 1.03
CA TYR A 75 -8.30 2.68 0.59
C TYR A 75 -9.44 2.77 1.61
N TYR A 76 -9.41 1.99 2.67
CA TYR A 76 -10.38 2.04 3.76
C TYR A 76 -9.71 2.50 5.05
N SER A 77 -10.50 2.68 6.09
CA SER A 77 -9.97 3.12 7.39
C SER A 77 -9.06 2.07 8.01
N PRO A 78 -7.89 2.46 8.55
CA PRO A 78 -7.00 1.53 9.21
C PRO A 78 -7.51 1.11 10.58
N PRO A 79 -6.99 -0.01 11.14
CA PRO A 79 -7.31 -0.40 12.51
C PRO A 79 -6.79 0.63 13.50
N ARG A 80 -7.46 0.75 14.66
CA ARG A 80 -7.14 1.75 15.67
C ARG A 80 -5.91 1.40 16.50
N GLY A 81 -5.64 0.14 16.73
CA GLY A 81 -4.51 -0.28 17.55
C GLY A 81 -3.16 -0.12 16.85
N ALA A 82 -2.17 0.44 17.53
CA ALA A 82 -0.83 0.64 16.95
C ALA A 82 -0.18 -0.69 16.55
N GLU A 83 -0.30 -1.70 17.39
CA GLU A 83 0.24 -3.04 17.13
C GLU A 83 -0.44 -3.67 15.90
N ALA A 84 -1.76 -3.59 15.84
CA ALA A 84 -2.52 -4.12 14.70
C ALA A 84 -2.14 -3.40 13.40
N ARG A 85 -1.98 -2.07 13.45
CA ARG A 85 -1.53 -1.30 12.29
C ARG A 85 -0.16 -1.74 11.82
N LEU A 86 0.77 -1.93 12.75
CA LEU A 86 2.15 -2.33 12.42
C LEU A 86 2.18 -3.69 11.73
N GLN A 87 1.46 -4.67 12.28
CA GLN A 87 1.40 -6.02 11.69
C GLN A 87 0.77 -6.01 10.30
N LEU A 88 -0.31 -5.25 10.13
CA LEU A 88 -0.97 -5.14 8.84
C LEU A 88 -0.10 -4.43 7.81
N LEU A 89 0.64 -3.41 8.21
CA LEU A 89 1.53 -2.69 7.31
C LEU A 89 2.68 -3.57 6.85
N ARG A 90 3.26 -4.37 7.73
CA ARG A 90 4.30 -5.34 7.34
C ARG A 90 3.78 -6.33 6.33
N ARG A 91 2.57 -6.84 6.56
CA ARG A 91 1.92 -7.79 5.66
C ARG A 91 1.66 -7.17 4.29
N ILE A 92 1.25 -5.90 4.27
CA ILE A 92 1.00 -5.18 3.02
C ILE A 92 2.27 -4.95 2.24
N ILE A 93 3.34 -4.52 2.89
CA ILE A 93 4.62 -4.33 2.23
C ILE A 93 5.05 -5.63 1.55
N ASP A 94 4.95 -6.74 2.25
CA ASP A 94 5.27 -8.05 1.68
C ASP A 94 4.41 -8.38 0.46
N ARG A 95 3.11 -8.07 0.52
CA ARG A 95 2.20 -8.33 -0.59
C ARG A 95 2.44 -7.40 -1.78
N ILE A 96 2.77 -6.14 -1.53
CA ILE A 96 3.14 -5.21 -2.61
C ILE A 96 4.40 -5.71 -3.31
N GLU A 97 5.41 -6.09 -2.53
CA GLU A 97 6.67 -6.58 -3.07
C GLU A 97 6.48 -7.84 -3.91
N GLY A 98 5.62 -8.76 -3.46
CA GLY A 98 5.34 -10.00 -4.16
C GLY A 98 4.19 -9.95 -5.15
N TRP A 99 3.57 -8.79 -5.36
CA TRP A 99 2.40 -8.69 -6.23
C TRP A 99 2.75 -9.01 -7.68
N LYS A 100 1.90 -9.82 -8.31
CA LYS A 100 2.01 -10.19 -9.72
C LYS A 100 0.64 -10.17 -10.38
N ASN A 101 0.66 -9.86 -11.67
CA ASN A 101 -0.54 -9.82 -12.47
C ASN A 101 -1.19 -11.21 -12.62
#